data_73ce6c1ab2396ca82b69ed5ae9fbffa3
#
_entry.id   73ce6c1ab2396ca82b69ed5ae9fbffa3
#
_cell.length_a   1.000
_cell.length_b   1.000
_cell.length_c   1.000
_cell.angle_alpha   90.00
_cell.angle_beta   90.00
_cell.angle_gamma   90.00
#
_symmetry.space_group_name_H-M   'P 1'
#
loop_
_entity.id
_entity.type
_entity.pdbx_description
1 polymer ?
#
loop_
_entity_poly.entity_id
_entity_poly.type
_entity_poly.pdbx_seq_one_letter_code
_entity_poly.pdbx_strand_id
1 'polypeptide(L)'
;MADSDLLIIGAGISGLSMAHYAAAAGWSVQILEKEHRIGGCLHSHRFTGSLDGFWLELGAHSAFNSYSHLLAILESLHALERLRPRAKVGFRLFADGAVRRIPTQLSFSELLLAPFRLLGLIKTGRSVAEYYGHIVGPRNYAAVFGPAFSAVICQSADEFPADALFNPRPRRKEVPRGFTLPGGVQTLAEIVAGSSGVRVALGQTVTDIQHQGERFVVRTDS
;
A
#
# COMPACT_ATOMS: atom_id res chain seq x y z
N MET A 1 23.61 -19.99 16.10
CA MET A 1 23.17 -18.61 15.84
C MET A 1 23.73 -18.21 14.48
N ALA A 2 22.92 -17.63 13.61
CA ALA A 2 23.42 -17.11 12.34
C ALA A 2 23.82 -15.65 12.57
N ASP A 3 25.10 -15.34 12.39
CA ASP A 3 25.57 -13.96 12.38
C ASP A 3 25.18 -13.31 11.06
N SER A 4 24.67 -12.09 11.13
CA SER A 4 24.37 -11.24 9.96
C SER A 4 24.75 -9.80 10.27
N ASP A 5 25.13 -9.04 9.25
CA ASP A 5 25.45 -7.61 9.41
C ASP A 5 24.19 -6.81 9.71
N LEU A 6 23.04 -7.27 9.19
CA LEU A 6 21.73 -6.65 9.40
C LEU A 6 20.66 -7.72 9.69
N LEU A 7 19.97 -7.56 10.81
CA LEU A 7 18.77 -8.31 11.14
C LEU A 7 17.55 -7.41 11.03
N ILE A 8 16.55 -7.83 10.27
CA ILE A 8 15.30 -7.11 10.05
C ILE A 8 14.15 -7.89 10.68
N ILE A 9 13.28 -7.20 11.41
CA ILE A 9 12.06 -7.79 11.99
C ILE A 9 10.87 -7.39 11.13
N GLY A 10 10.24 -8.40 10.53
CA GLY A 10 9.09 -8.28 9.64
C GLY A 10 9.43 -8.30 8.15
N ALA A 11 8.84 -9.26 7.44
CA ALA A 11 8.95 -9.42 5.99
C ALA A 11 7.83 -8.69 5.21
N GLY A 12 7.36 -7.55 5.72
CA GLY A 12 6.55 -6.62 4.95
C GLY A 12 7.38 -5.91 3.90
N ILE A 13 6.72 -5.16 2.98
CA ILE A 13 7.41 -4.49 1.87
C ILE A 13 8.53 -3.54 2.33
N SER A 14 8.39 -2.89 3.48
CA SER A 14 9.42 -2.02 4.03
C SER A 14 10.67 -2.80 4.44
N GLY A 15 10.51 -3.90 5.19
CA GLY A 15 11.62 -4.77 5.59
C GLY A 15 12.30 -5.41 4.40
N LEU A 16 11.52 -5.92 3.44
CA LEU A 16 12.04 -6.50 2.19
C LEU A 16 12.80 -5.47 1.35
N SER A 17 12.31 -4.23 1.25
CA SER A 17 13.02 -3.16 0.52
C SER A 17 14.34 -2.79 1.20
N MET A 18 14.36 -2.69 2.54
CA MET A 18 15.59 -2.46 3.29
C MET A 18 16.60 -3.59 3.05
N ALA A 19 16.12 -4.84 3.12
CA ALA A 19 16.95 -6.02 2.86
C ALA A 19 17.57 -6.01 1.47
N HIS A 20 16.78 -5.66 0.45
CA HIS A 20 17.24 -5.55 -0.93
C HIS A 20 18.41 -4.55 -1.06
N TYR A 21 18.24 -3.33 -0.52
CA TYR A 21 19.28 -2.31 -0.62
C TYR A 21 20.52 -2.65 0.22
N ALA A 22 20.36 -3.21 1.41
CA ALA A 22 21.47 -3.63 2.25
C ALA A 22 22.27 -4.77 1.60
N ALA A 23 21.58 -5.77 1.04
CA ALA A 23 22.23 -6.85 0.32
C ALA A 23 22.96 -6.36 -0.95
N ALA A 24 22.36 -5.41 -1.68
CA ALA A 24 23.00 -4.76 -2.82
C ALA A 24 24.28 -3.96 -2.42
N ALA A 25 24.34 -3.48 -1.17
CA ALA A 25 25.53 -2.85 -0.59
C ALA A 25 26.56 -3.87 -0.03
N GLY A 26 26.32 -5.16 -0.18
CA GLY A 26 27.22 -6.23 0.20
C GLY A 26 27.04 -6.75 1.64
N TRP A 27 25.98 -6.35 2.33
CA TRP A 27 25.70 -6.82 3.69
C TRP A 27 25.03 -8.19 3.69
N SER A 28 25.38 -9.02 4.66
CA SER A 28 24.64 -10.25 4.95
C SER A 28 23.35 -9.89 5.70
N VAL A 29 22.20 -10.20 5.12
CA VAL A 29 20.89 -9.78 5.64
C VAL A 29 20.05 -10.98 6.03
N GLN A 30 19.49 -10.93 7.24
CA GLN A 30 18.47 -11.87 7.70
C GLN A 30 17.19 -11.14 8.07
N ILE A 31 16.05 -11.69 7.67
CA ILE A 31 14.71 -11.21 8.05
C ILE A 31 14.06 -12.28 8.92
N LEU A 32 13.49 -11.87 10.06
CA LEU A 32 12.62 -12.70 10.89
C LEU A 32 11.17 -12.24 10.68
N GLU A 33 10.28 -13.16 10.35
CA GLU A 33 8.87 -12.91 10.11
C GLU A 33 8.04 -13.87 10.95
N LYS A 34 7.09 -13.35 11.73
CA LYS A 34 6.24 -14.16 12.61
C LYS A 34 5.22 -15.01 11.85
N GLU A 35 4.74 -14.52 10.73
CA GLU A 35 3.79 -15.23 9.90
C GLU A 35 4.48 -16.31 9.04
N HIS A 36 3.70 -17.27 8.54
CA HIS A 36 4.17 -18.28 7.60
C HIS A 36 4.20 -17.80 6.15
N ARG A 37 4.10 -16.50 5.93
CA ARG A 37 4.17 -15.84 4.62
C ARG A 37 4.88 -14.50 4.71
N ILE A 38 5.44 -14.07 3.59
CA ILE A 38 5.98 -12.73 3.42
C ILE A 38 4.91 -11.76 2.89
N GLY A 39 5.22 -10.47 2.93
CA GLY A 39 4.45 -9.41 2.27
C GLY A 39 3.70 -8.50 3.24
N GLY A 40 3.42 -8.93 4.48
CA GLY A 40 2.63 -8.12 5.42
C GLY A 40 1.27 -7.75 4.82
N CYS A 41 1.01 -6.45 4.60
CA CYS A 41 -0.22 -5.97 3.96
C CYS A 41 -0.34 -6.30 2.47
N LEU A 42 0.73 -6.71 1.79
CA LEU A 42 0.66 -7.30 0.46
C LEU A 42 0.23 -8.76 0.61
N HIS A 43 -1.07 -8.99 0.63
CA HIS A 43 -1.65 -10.31 0.88
C HIS A 43 -2.68 -10.65 -0.20
N SER A 44 -2.33 -11.61 -1.05
CA SER A 44 -3.20 -12.13 -2.11
C SER A 44 -3.55 -13.58 -1.80
N HIS A 45 -4.82 -13.86 -1.56
CA HIS A 45 -5.30 -15.24 -1.48
C HIS A 45 -5.45 -15.82 -2.90
N ARG A 46 -4.72 -16.86 -3.20
CA ARG A 46 -4.76 -17.56 -4.50
C ARG A 46 -5.62 -18.80 -4.38
N PHE A 47 -6.58 -18.92 -5.25
CA PHE A 47 -7.46 -20.07 -5.30
C PHE A 47 -6.84 -21.20 -6.13
N THR A 48 -7.30 -22.41 -5.86
CA THR A 48 -6.90 -23.65 -6.56
C THR A 48 -8.13 -24.39 -7.07
N GLY A 49 -7.92 -25.45 -7.86
CA GLY A 49 -9.00 -26.28 -8.39
C GLY A 49 -9.81 -25.54 -9.46
N SER A 50 -11.13 -25.49 -9.30
CA SER A 50 -12.04 -24.85 -10.28
C SER A 50 -11.85 -23.35 -10.43
N LEU A 51 -11.15 -22.70 -9.48
CA LEU A 51 -10.84 -21.28 -9.48
C LEU A 51 -9.34 -21.04 -9.68
N ASP A 52 -8.60 -22.00 -10.21
CA ASP A 52 -7.16 -21.83 -10.46
C ASP A 52 -6.90 -20.61 -11.35
N GLY A 53 -5.86 -19.83 -10.97
CA GLY A 53 -5.55 -18.55 -11.61
C GLY A 53 -6.36 -17.36 -11.11
N PHE A 54 -7.41 -17.57 -10.29
CA PHE A 54 -8.10 -16.48 -9.60
C PHE A 54 -7.42 -16.15 -8.27
N TRP A 55 -7.38 -14.86 -7.92
CA TRP A 55 -6.91 -14.41 -6.61
C TRP A 55 -7.76 -13.27 -6.07
N LEU A 56 -7.75 -13.12 -4.76
CA LEU A 56 -8.40 -12.03 -4.03
C LEU A 56 -7.38 -11.30 -3.17
N GLU A 57 -7.35 -9.99 -3.26
CA GLU A 57 -6.51 -9.16 -2.40
C GLU A 57 -7.16 -9.00 -1.02
N LEU A 58 -6.47 -9.43 0.02
CA LEU A 58 -6.94 -9.36 1.41
C LEU A 58 -6.36 -8.14 2.16
N GLY A 59 -5.46 -7.40 1.54
CA GLY A 59 -4.83 -6.21 2.09
C GLY A 59 -4.69 -5.12 1.04
N ALA A 60 -3.46 -4.70 0.77
CA ALA A 60 -3.19 -3.76 -0.32
C ALA A 60 -3.62 -4.37 -1.66
N HIS A 61 -4.33 -3.60 -2.47
CA HIS A 61 -4.91 -4.08 -3.74
C HIS A 61 -4.50 -3.23 -4.95
N SER A 62 -3.62 -2.27 -4.76
CA SER A 62 -3.23 -1.35 -5.82
C SER A 62 -1.79 -0.90 -5.67
N ALA A 63 -1.04 -0.98 -6.75
CA ALA A 63 0.26 -0.36 -6.89
C ALA A 63 0.22 0.66 -8.04
N PHE A 64 1.03 1.70 -7.93
CA PHE A 64 0.98 2.84 -8.85
C PHE A 64 2.37 3.18 -9.38
N ASN A 65 2.43 3.69 -10.62
CA ASN A 65 3.66 4.11 -11.28
C ASN A 65 4.33 5.37 -10.67
N SER A 66 3.79 5.88 -9.58
CA SER A 66 4.39 6.91 -8.73
C SER A 66 5.18 6.33 -7.54
N TYR A 67 5.25 5.01 -7.39
CA TYR A 67 6.02 4.34 -6.35
C TYR A 67 7.47 4.15 -6.83
N SER A 68 8.21 5.27 -6.94
CA SER A 68 9.53 5.33 -7.58
C SER A 68 10.53 4.32 -7.02
N HIS A 69 10.61 4.19 -5.68
CA HIS A 69 11.53 3.25 -5.02
C HIS A 69 11.15 1.79 -5.27
N LEU A 70 9.87 1.45 -5.23
CA LEU A 70 9.41 0.11 -5.58
C LEU A 70 9.76 -0.23 -7.03
N LEU A 71 9.50 0.70 -7.96
CA LEU A 71 9.82 0.50 -9.36
C LEU A 71 11.33 0.39 -9.62
N ALA A 72 12.16 1.13 -8.89
CA ALA A 72 13.62 0.98 -8.96
C ALA A 72 14.09 -0.40 -8.51
N ILE A 73 13.51 -0.94 -7.43
CA ILE A 73 13.79 -2.32 -6.98
C ILE A 73 13.35 -3.33 -8.05
N LEU A 74 12.13 -3.20 -8.57
CA LEU A 74 11.64 -4.12 -9.61
C LEU A 74 12.47 -4.06 -10.89
N GLU A 75 12.99 -2.89 -11.24
CA GLU A 75 13.89 -2.70 -12.39
C GLU A 75 15.23 -3.40 -12.17
N SER A 76 15.85 -3.23 -11.01
CA SER A 76 17.10 -3.92 -10.65
C SER A 76 16.96 -5.44 -10.62
N LEU A 77 15.76 -5.93 -10.37
CA LEU A 77 15.40 -7.37 -10.38
C LEU A 77 14.83 -7.85 -11.72
N HIS A 78 14.89 -7.02 -12.77
CA HIS A 78 14.38 -7.33 -14.12
C HIS A 78 12.91 -7.80 -14.12
N ALA A 79 12.07 -7.16 -13.27
CA ALA A 79 10.69 -7.57 -13.05
C ALA A 79 9.63 -6.59 -13.61
N LEU A 80 10.05 -5.48 -14.22
CA LEU A 80 9.11 -4.47 -14.76
C LEU A 80 8.20 -5.04 -15.87
N GLU A 81 8.70 -5.94 -16.69
CA GLU A 81 7.95 -6.60 -17.77
C GLU A 81 6.81 -7.51 -17.27
N ARG A 82 6.88 -7.93 -15.99
CA ARG A 82 5.84 -8.75 -15.34
C ARG A 82 4.63 -7.93 -14.92
N LEU A 83 4.74 -6.61 -14.89
CA LEU A 83 3.65 -5.72 -14.49
C LEU A 83 2.50 -5.78 -15.49
N ARG A 84 1.29 -5.84 -14.99
CA ARG A 84 0.07 -5.84 -15.79
C ARG A 84 -0.79 -4.64 -15.43
N PRO A 85 -1.37 -3.96 -16.43
CA PRO A 85 -2.26 -2.85 -16.14
C PRO A 85 -3.47 -3.33 -15.33
N ARG A 86 -3.83 -2.56 -14.31
CA ARG A 86 -5.04 -2.82 -13.54
C ARG A 86 -6.26 -2.57 -14.42
N ALA A 87 -7.22 -3.47 -14.38
CA ALA A 87 -8.50 -3.30 -15.07
C ALA A 87 -9.24 -2.07 -14.54
N LYS A 88 -9.84 -1.31 -15.45
CA LYS A 88 -10.70 -0.18 -15.11
C LYS A 88 -12.09 -0.73 -14.79
N VAL A 89 -12.49 -0.63 -13.54
CA VAL A 89 -13.85 -0.99 -13.08
C VAL A 89 -14.54 0.22 -12.51
N GLY A 90 -15.85 0.32 -12.74
CA GLY A 90 -16.67 1.40 -12.17
C GLY A 90 -16.85 1.20 -10.67
N PHE A 91 -16.60 2.26 -9.91
CA PHE A 91 -16.86 2.25 -8.48
C PHE A 91 -18.37 2.20 -8.19
N ARG A 92 -18.70 1.51 -7.12
CA ARG A 92 -20.05 1.45 -6.54
C ARG A 92 -19.95 1.79 -5.06
N LEU A 93 -21.00 2.36 -4.52
CA LEU A 93 -21.14 2.61 -3.09
C LEU A 93 -22.06 1.53 -2.51
N PHE A 94 -21.61 0.87 -1.44
CA PHE A 94 -22.47 0.04 -0.63
C PHE A 94 -22.94 0.88 0.56
N ALA A 95 -24.22 1.21 0.57
CA ALA A 95 -24.85 2.01 1.63
C ALA A 95 -26.28 1.50 1.88
N ASP A 96 -26.69 1.50 3.14
CA ASP A 96 -28.02 1.07 3.58
C ASP A 96 -28.39 -0.33 3.06
N GLY A 97 -27.45 -1.27 3.10
CA GLY A 97 -27.66 -2.65 2.65
C GLY A 97 -27.76 -2.84 1.14
N ALA A 98 -27.52 -1.81 0.33
CA ALA A 98 -27.67 -1.87 -1.12
C ALA A 98 -26.46 -1.31 -1.88
N VAL A 99 -26.19 -1.89 -3.07
CA VAL A 99 -25.16 -1.39 -4.01
C VAL A 99 -25.76 -0.26 -4.85
N ARG A 100 -25.20 0.95 -4.73
CA ARG A 100 -25.70 2.16 -5.40
C ARG A 100 -24.68 2.71 -6.40
N ARG A 101 -25.16 3.42 -7.42
CA ARG A 101 -24.30 4.18 -8.33
C ARG A 101 -23.93 5.50 -7.66
N ILE A 102 -22.64 5.90 -7.72
CA ILE A 102 -22.16 7.14 -7.10
C ILE A 102 -22.96 8.38 -7.56
N PRO A 103 -23.27 8.58 -8.87
CA PRO A 103 -24.01 9.76 -9.29
C PRO A 103 -25.40 9.89 -8.66
N THR A 104 -26.05 8.78 -8.30
CA THR A 104 -27.39 8.82 -7.67
C THR A 104 -27.35 9.24 -6.19
N GLN A 105 -26.16 9.32 -5.61
CA GLN A 105 -25.95 9.73 -4.22
C GLN A 105 -25.45 11.17 -4.09
N LEU A 106 -25.26 11.87 -5.21
CA LEU A 106 -24.75 13.23 -5.25
C LEU A 106 -25.87 14.26 -5.27
N SER A 107 -25.74 15.27 -4.43
CA SER A 107 -26.52 16.51 -4.50
C SER A 107 -25.87 17.44 -5.53
N PHE A 108 -26.43 17.50 -6.73
CA PHE A 108 -25.92 18.35 -7.80
C PHE A 108 -26.02 19.84 -7.47
N SER A 109 -27.04 20.26 -6.68
CA SER A 109 -27.17 21.63 -6.22
C SER A 109 -26.00 22.10 -5.37
N GLU A 110 -25.45 21.22 -4.51
CA GLU A 110 -24.23 21.53 -3.76
C GLU A 110 -22.98 21.60 -4.67
N LEU A 111 -22.89 20.72 -5.67
CA LEU A 111 -21.76 20.72 -6.60
C LEU A 111 -21.73 21.93 -7.52
N LEU A 112 -22.85 22.51 -7.87
CA LEU A 112 -22.93 23.76 -8.65
C LEU A 112 -22.21 24.92 -7.95
N LEU A 113 -22.15 24.91 -6.63
CA LEU A 113 -21.46 25.93 -5.84
C LEU A 113 -19.97 25.66 -5.65
N ALA A 114 -19.48 24.47 -6.00
CA ALA A 114 -18.09 24.08 -5.78
C ALA A 114 -17.04 25.03 -6.40
N PRO A 115 -17.21 25.54 -7.64
CA PRO A 115 -16.26 26.48 -8.23
C PRO A 115 -16.11 27.76 -7.41
N PHE A 116 -17.22 28.29 -6.86
CA PHE A 116 -17.20 29.51 -6.02
C PHE A 116 -16.56 29.24 -4.65
N ARG A 117 -16.76 28.06 -4.09
CA ARG A 117 -16.18 27.65 -2.80
C ARG A 117 -14.68 27.37 -2.88
N LEU A 118 -14.13 27.12 -4.07
CA LEU A 118 -12.69 26.98 -4.30
C LEU A 118 -11.96 28.32 -4.30
N LEU A 119 -12.65 29.44 -4.53
CA LEU A 119 -12.00 30.76 -4.60
C LEU A 119 -11.40 31.14 -3.25
N GLY A 120 -10.08 31.37 -3.24
CA GLY A 120 -9.34 31.77 -2.03
C GLY A 120 -9.20 30.68 -0.96
N LEU A 121 -9.64 29.45 -1.24
CA LEU A 121 -9.55 28.35 -0.27
C LEU A 121 -8.13 27.78 -0.22
N ILE A 122 -7.48 27.88 0.94
CA ILE A 122 -6.15 27.34 1.20
C ILE A 122 -6.28 25.94 1.78
N LYS A 123 -5.52 25.00 1.25
CA LYS A 123 -5.54 23.58 1.65
C LYS A 123 -4.72 23.31 2.92
N THR A 124 -3.60 24.00 3.06
CA THR A 124 -2.65 23.81 4.17
C THR A 124 -3.28 24.17 5.51
N GLY A 125 -3.06 23.34 6.51
CA GLY A 125 -3.55 23.55 7.88
C GLY A 125 -5.03 23.19 8.07
N ARG A 126 -5.68 22.59 7.08
CA ARG A 126 -7.06 22.12 7.18
C ARG A 126 -7.14 20.61 7.20
N SER A 127 -8.18 20.09 7.82
CA SER A 127 -8.54 18.67 7.67
C SER A 127 -9.21 18.38 6.34
N VAL A 128 -9.31 17.12 5.99
CA VAL A 128 -10.01 16.65 4.78
C VAL A 128 -11.48 17.05 4.82
N ALA A 129 -12.14 16.94 5.98
CA ALA A 129 -13.54 17.35 6.12
C ALA A 129 -13.70 18.86 5.91
N GLU A 130 -12.82 19.66 6.52
CA GLU A 130 -12.87 21.14 6.38
C GLU A 130 -12.60 21.59 4.94
N TYR A 131 -11.60 21.02 4.29
CA TYR A 131 -11.22 21.46 2.95
C TYR A 131 -12.16 20.89 1.87
N TYR A 132 -12.24 19.57 1.76
CA TYR A 132 -13.05 18.95 0.71
C TYR A 132 -14.54 19.01 0.99
N GLY A 133 -14.97 18.91 2.28
CA GLY A 133 -16.35 19.08 2.66
C GLY A 133 -16.89 20.47 2.33
N HIS A 134 -16.06 21.51 2.52
CA HIS A 134 -16.41 22.86 2.08
C HIS A 134 -16.63 22.95 0.57
N ILE A 135 -15.75 22.31 -0.23
CA ILE A 135 -15.85 22.36 -1.69
C ILE A 135 -17.10 21.62 -2.19
N VAL A 136 -17.27 20.36 -1.81
CA VAL A 136 -18.32 19.49 -2.38
C VAL A 136 -19.68 19.67 -1.71
N GLY A 137 -19.71 20.29 -0.55
CA GLY A 137 -20.91 20.46 0.28
C GLY A 137 -21.09 19.31 1.29
N PRO A 138 -21.75 19.59 2.43
CA PRO A 138 -21.85 18.67 3.55
C PRO A 138 -22.57 17.35 3.21
N ARG A 139 -23.63 17.40 2.39
CA ARG A 139 -24.37 16.21 1.97
C ARG A 139 -23.50 15.30 1.09
N ASN A 140 -22.82 15.87 0.09
CA ASN A 140 -21.94 15.13 -0.79
C ASN A 140 -20.73 14.55 -0.03
N TYR A 141 -20.18 15.33 0.91
CA TYR A 141 -19.08 14.86 1.73
C TYR A 141 -19.50 13.65 2.56
N ALA A 142 -20.59 13.76 3.32
CA ALA A 142 -21.08 12.69 4.17
C ALA A 142 -21.48 11.42 3.38
N ALA A 143 -22.17 11.59 2.24
CA ALA A 143 -22.69 10.47 1.49
C ALA A 143 -21.63 9.74 0.62
N VAL A 144 -20.63 10.46 0.09
CA VAL A 144 -19.74 9.92 -0.94
C VAL A 144 -18.27 10.19 -0.66
N PHE A 145 -17.89 11.47 -0.50
CA PHE A 145 -16.46 11.84 -0.51
C PHE A 145 -15.73 11.46 0.77
N GLY A 146 -16.34 11.66 1.95
CA GLY A 146 -15.77 11.25 3.23
C GLY A 146 -15.48 9.75 3.29
N PRO A 147 -16.46 8.88 3.04
CA PRO A 147 -16.25 7.44 2.93
C PRO A 147 -15.21 7.04 1.87
N ALA A 148 -15.22 7.68 0.69
CA ALA A 148 -14.25 7.40 -0.36
C ALA A 148 -12.82 7.78 0.05
N PHE A 149 -12.63 8.93 0.69
CA PHE A 149 -11.32 9.37 1.20
C PHE A 149 -10.82 8.47 2.33
N SER A 150 -11.72 8.09 3.25
CA SER A 150 -11.40 7.14 4.33
C SER A 150 -10.95 5.79 3.79
N ALA A 151 -11.58 5.30 2.72
CA ALA A 151 -11.16 4.08 2.05
C ALA A 151 -9.77 4.19 1.42
N VAL A 152 -9.38 5.37 0.89
CA VAL A 152 -8.06 5.59 0.30
C VAL A 152 -6.94 5.53 1.34
N ILE A 153 -7.18 6.08 2.54
CA ILE A 153 -6.17 6.16 3.61
C ILE A 153 -6.34 5.05 4.65
N CYS A 154 -7.35 4.18 4.51
CA CYS A 154 -7.67 3.07 5.41
C CYS A 154 -7.91 3.49 6.87
N GLN A 155 -8.44 4.70 7.07
CA GLN A 155 -8.85 5.25 8.39
C GLN A 155 -9.87 6.37 8.18
N SER A 156 -10.44 6.95 9.26
CA SER A 156 -11.29 8.13 9.13
C SER A 156 -10.51 9.27 8.45
N ALA A 157 -11.10 9.86 7.43
CA ALA A 157 -10.49 10.98 6.70
C ALA A 157 -10.79 12.33 7.35
N ASP A 158 -11.77 12.42 8.25
CA ASP A 158 -12.29 13.70 8.71
C ASP A 158 -11.22 14.61 9.30
N GLU A 159 -10.42 14.07 10.22
CA GLU A 159 -9.31 14.78 10.87
C GLU A 159 -7.97 14.67 10.12
N PHE A 160 -7.94 13.92 9.02
CA PHE A 160 -6.70 13.72 8.27
C PHE A 160 -6.27 15.03 7.59
N PRO A 161 -4.96 15.40 7.62
CA PRO A 161 -4.49 16.62 6.98
C PRO A 161 -4.78 16.65 5.48
N ALA A 162 -5.51 17.66 5.01
CA ALA A 162 -5.90 17.75 3.61
C ALA A 162 -4.69 17.84 2.67
N ASP A 163 -3.64 18.52 3.08
CA ASP A 163 -2.40 18.69 2.30
C ASP A 163 -1.59 17.41 2.14
N ALA A 164 -1.80 16.40 3.01
CA ALA A 164 -1.22 15.07 2.86
C ALA A 164 -1.98 14.18 1.86
N LEU A 165 -3.24 14.53 1.53
CA LEU A 165 -4.07 13.76 0.61
C LEU A 165 -3.88 14.24 -0.84
N PHE A 166 -3.71 13.30 -1.79
CA PHE A 166 -3.59 13.56 -3.23
C PHE A 166 -2.43 14.48 -3.65
N ASN A 167 -1.30 14.37 -2.98
CA ASN A 167 -0.11 15.09 -3.40
C ASN A 167 0.38 14.61 -4.77
N PRO A 168 0.65 15.51 -5.71
CA PRO A 168 1.27 15.15 -6.98
C PRO A 168 2.62 14.48 -6.74
N ARG A 169 2.86 13.36 -7.40
CA ARG A 169 4.15 12.64 -7.37
C ARG A 169 4.62 12.40 -8.80
N PRO A 170 5.92 12.46 -9.05
CA PRO A 170 6.49 12.04 -10.33
C PRO A 170 6.01 10.62 -10.68
N ARG A 171 5.80 10.36 -11.97
CA ARG A 171 5.31 9.07 -12.47
C ARG A 171 6.18 8.55 -13.58
N ARG A 172 6.47 7.28 -13.54
CA ARG A 172 7.14 6.57 -14.64
C ARG A 172 6.11 6.24 -15.71
N LYS A 173 6.15 6.99 -16.82
CA LYS A 173 5.12 6.91 -17.89
C LYS A 173 5.20 5.60 -18.69
N GLU A 174 6.33 4.94 -18.71
CA GLU A 174 6.57 3.65 -19.34
C GLU A 174 5.93 2.48 -18.58
N VAL A 175 5.52 2.72 -17.33
CA VAL A 175 4.82 1.74 -16.49
C VAL A 175 3.32 2.08 -16.44
N PRO A 176 2.41 1.10 -16.49
CA PRO A 176 0.98 1.36 -16.34
C PRO A 176 0.67 2.19 -15.09
N ARG A 177 -0.26 3.15 -15.18
CA ARG A 177 -0.59 4.06 -14.08
C ARG A 177 -0.95 3.34 -12.77
N GLY A 178 -1.79 2.32 -12.87
CA GLY A 178 -2.08 1.38 -11.81
C GLY A 178 -1.76 -0.01 -12.32
N PHE A 179 -1.05 -0.79 -11.54
CA PHE A 179 -0.60 -2.11 -11.95
C PHE A 179 -0.83 -3.16 -10.86
N THR A 180 -0.82 -4.39 -11.30
CA THR A 180 -0.80 -5.62 -10.51
C THR A 180 0.18 -6.60 -11.15
N LEU A 181 0.27 -7.80 -10.61
CA LEU A 181 0.98 -8.92 -11.21
C LEU A 181 0.06 -10.16 -11.27
N PRO A 182 0.35 -11.12 -12.15
CA PRO A 182 -0.29 -12.43 -12.06
C PRO A 182 -0.09 -13.04 -10.67
N GLY A 183 -1.17 -13.51 -10.06
CA GLY A 183 -1.17 -14.02 -8.69
C GLY A 183 -1.27 -12.94 -7.60
N GLY A 184 -1.51 -11.68 -7.97
CA GLY A 184 -1.81 -10.58 -7.07
C GLY A 184 -0.60 -9.75 -6.61
N VAL A 185 -0.87 -8.74 -5.77
CA VAL A 185 0.16 -7.80 -5.29
C VAL A 185 1.17 -8.44 -4.34
N GLN A 186 0.85 -9.56 -3.72
CA GLN A 186 1.81 -10.33 -2.90
C GLN A 186 3.03 -10.76 -3.72
N THR A 187 2.86 -10.98 -5.03
CA THR A 187 3.96 -11.31 -5.94
C THR A 187 5.05 -10.22 -5.96
N LEU A 188 4.72 -8.95 -5.65
CA LEU A 188 5.74 -7.90 -5.47
C LEU A 188 6.68 -8.23 -4.32
N ALA A 189 6.13 -8.63 -3.18
CA ALA A 189 6.93 -9.03 -2.02
C ALA A 189 7.78 -10.28 -2.31
N GLU A 190 7.22 -11.24 -3.03
CA GLU A 190 7.92 -12.47 -3.43
C GLU A 190 9.11 -12.17 -4.34
N ILE A 191 8.96 -11.24 -5.29
CA ILE A 191 10.04 -10.80 -6.17
C ILE A 191 11.16 -10.13 -5.34
N VAL A 192 10.79 -9.22 -4.43
CA VAL A 192 11.79 -8.50 -3.62
C VAL A 192 12.48 -9.45 -2.63
N ALA A 193 11.76 -10.40 -2.05
CA ALA A 193 12.33 -11.42 -1.17
C ALA A 193 13.32 -12.35 -1.89
N GLY A 194 13.19 -12.52 -3.20
CA GLY A 194 14.13 -13.27 -4.04
C GLY A 194 15.45 -12.55 -4.32
N SER A 195 15.68 -11.37 -3.74
CA SER A 195 16.96 -10.65 -3.88
C SER A 195 18.13 -11.48 -3.37
N SER A 196 19.22 -11.51 -4.12
CA SER A 196 20.45 -12.20 -3.72
C SER A 196 20.98 -11.66 -2.39
N GLY A 197 21.45 -12.52 -1.51
CA GLY A 197 22.00 -12.14 -0.21
C GLY A 197 20.99 -11.92 0.91
N VAL A 198 19.67 -12.06 0.63
CA VAL A 198 18.60 -11.95 1.63
C VAL A 198 18.16 -13.33 2.08
N ARG A 199 18.14 -13.57 3.39
CA ARG A 199 17.57 -14.77 4.00
C ARG A 199 16.32 -14.41 4.78
N VAL A 200 15.25 -15.14 4.56
CA VAL A 200 13.98 -14.92 5.29
C VAL A 200 13.65 -16.18 6.10
N ALA A 201 13.48 -16.01 7.39
CA ALA A 201 12.99 -17.05 8.31
C ALA A 201 11.55 -16.72 8.71
N LEU A 202 10.62 -17.59 8.30
CA LEU A 202 9.19 -17.49 8.60
C LEU A 202 8.85 -18.22 9.90
N GLY A 203 7.73 -17.88 10.54
CA GLY A 203 7.28 -18.46 11.79
C GLY A 203 8.20 -18.11 12.98
N GLN A 204 8.89 -16.98 12.91
CA GLN A 204 9.85 -16.52 13.91
C GLN A 204 9.32 -15.27 14.61
N THR A 205 8.66 -15.44 15.75
CA THR A 205 8.22 -14.30 16.55
C THR A 205 9.37 -13.83 17.43
N VAL A 206 9.79 -12.58 17.25
CA VAL A 206 10.80 -11.97 18.11
C VAL A 206 10.18 -11.69 19.48
N THR A 207 10.80 -12.23 20.53
CA THR A 207 10.33 -12.10 21.92
C THR A 207 11.19 -11.17 22.75
N ASP A 208 12.47 -11.01 22.40
CA ASP A 208 13.42 -10.17 23.12
C ASP A 208 14.54 -9.65 22.22
N ILE A 209 15.02 -8.45 22.53
CA ILE A 209 16.17 -7.82 21.86
C ILE A 209 17.09 -7.26 22.94
N GLN A 210 18.31 -7.73 23.00
CA GLN A 210 19.32 -7.28 23.96
C GLN A 210 20.53 -6.69 23.25
N HIS A 211 20.94 -5.50 23.69
CA HIS A 211 22.18 -4.89 23.23
C HIS A 211 23.35 -5.42 24.08
N GLN A 212 24.32 -6.09 23.48
CA GLN A 212 25.48 -6.68 24.14
C GLN A 212 26.77 -6.21 23.45
N GLY A 213 27.39 -5.20 24.02
CA GLY A 213 28.59 -4.58 23.43
C GLY A 213 28.28 -3.91 22.11
N GLU A 214 28.88 -4.35 21.02
CA GLU A 214 28.65 -3.85 19.65
C GLU A 214 27.60 -4.65 18.87
N ARG A 215 26.92 -5.60 19.51
CA ARG A 215 25.99 -6.52 18.87
C ARG A 215 24.60 -6.49 19.52
N PHE A 216 23.62 -6.88 18.74
CA PHE A 216 22.29 -7.19 19.24
C PHE A 216 22.07 -8.70 19.28
N VAL A 217 21.57 -9.19 20.39
CA VAL A 217 21.08 -10.57 20.54
C VAL A 217 19.59 -10.54 20.46
N VAL A 218 19.03 -11.23 19.45
CA VAL A 218 17.58 -11.32 19.24
C VAL A 218 17.13 -12.74 19.53
N ARG A 219 16.10 -12.88 20.34
CA ARG A 219 15.48 -14.17 20.70
C ARG A 219 14.14 -14.31 20.01
N THR A 220 13.83 -15.53 19.60
CA THR A 220 12.54 -15.91 19.03
C THR A 220 11.87 -16.97 19.89
N ASP A 221 10.61 -17.24 19.66
CA ASP A 221 9.79 -18.24 20.36
C ASP A 221 9.99 -19.69 19.84
N SER A 222 10.89 -19.89 18.91
CA SER A 222 11.23 -21.20 18.29
C SER A 222 12.70 -21.56 18.43
#